data_6b52f5f960ce933233e5df5cab2e524f
#
_entry.id   6b52f5f960ce933233e5df5cab2e524f
#
_cell.length_a   1.000
_cell.length_b   1.000
_cell.length_c   1.000
_cell.angle_alpha   90.00
_cell.angle_beta   90.00
_cell.angle_gamma   90.00
#
_symmetry.space_group_name_H-M   'P 1'
#
loop_
_entity.id
_entity.type
_entity.pdbx_description
1 polymer ?
#
loop_
_entity_poly.entity_id
_entity_poly.type
_entity_poly.pdbx_seq_one_letter_code
_entity_poly.pdbx_strand_id
1 'polypeptide(L)'
;MKTLRRFLRLAAPFWFAKSQWREWLLLAAVVGCSLAIVRVSVLITDWNKTFYDALAAFESAAMPALAGEYLLYITLVTALVAFGNWLRKILLFRWRSHLTQQFQQQWLGRSRHYRLQLQHGGGPDNPDQRIAEDIFLLSEKSIDLFKYFIMNAAKLGAFVVILWQLSGVQTFKIFGQNITVHGYLVWVALAYSMLSTLAAHFVGRKLKDLNIERQHREADYRAALL
;
A
#
# COMPACT_ATOMS: atom_id res chain seq x y z
N MET A 1 11.45 17.69 3.55
CA MET A 1 11.60 17.62 5.01
C MET A 1 10.52 18.34 5.81
N LYS A 2 10.03 19.53 5.43
CA LYS A 2 8.97 20.28 6.16
C LYS A 2 7.63 19.53 6.26
N THR A 3 7.21 18.85 5.19
CA THR A 3 5.94 18.09 5.12
C THR A 3 5.94 16.89 6.06
N LEU A 4 7.02 16.08 6.06
CA LEU A 4 7.17 14.93 6.94
C LEU A 4 7.12 15.34 8.43
N ARG A 5 7.80 16.43 8.79
CA ARG A 5 7.78 16.96 10.16
C ARG A 5 6.38 17.42 10.59
N ARG A 6 5.61 18.02 9.67
CA ARG A 6 4.21 18.40 9.93
C ARG A 6 3.33 17.17 10.12
N PHE A 7 3.48 16.17 9.26
CA PHE A 7 2.77 14.89 9.36
C PHE A 7 3.06 14.20 10.70
N LEU A 8 4.33 14.03 11.06
CA LEU A 8 4.72 13.42 12.34
C LEU A 8 4.14 14.18 13.55
N ARG A 9 4.09 15.51 13.51
CA ARG A 9 3.48 16.32 14.58
C ARG A 9 1.97 16.06 14.72
N LEU A 10 1.27 15.80 13.62
CA LEU A 10 -0.17 15.45 13.63
C LEU A 10 -0.42 14.01 14.07
N ALA A 11 0.42 13.09 13.65
CA ALA A 11 0.29 11.67 13.95
C ALA A 11 0.76 11.30 15.36
N ALA A 12 1.83 11.93 15.85
CA ALA A 12 2.45 11.61 17.13
C ALA A 12 1.50 11.59 18.35
N PRO A 13 0.56 12.53 18.52
CA PRO A 13 -0.33 12.51 19.69
C PRO A 13 -1.20 11.26 19.76
N PHE A 14 -1.61 10.69 18.61
CA PHE A 14 -2.38 9.47 18.55
C PHE A 14 -1.50 8.25 18.78
N TRP A 15 -0.34 8.15 18.13
CA TRP A 15 0.46 6.93 18.14
C TRP A 15 1.36 6.78 19.39
N PHE A 16 1.78 7.87 20.02
CA PHE A 16 2.72 7.86 21.15
C PHE A 16 2.09 8.17 22.52
N ALA A 17 0.76 8.27 22.61
CA ALA A 17 0.10 8.41 23.90
C ALA A 17 0.17 7.07 24.69
N LYS A 18 0.50 7.16 25.99
CA LYS A 18 0.70 5.98 26.87
C LYS A 18 -0.49 5.01 26.97
N SER A 19 -1.69 5.46 26.60
CA SER A 19 -2.93 4.65 26.66
C SER A 19 -3.25 3.90 25.35
N GLN A 20 -2.42 4.01 24.32
CA GLN A 20 -2.80 3.58 22.94
C GLN A 20 -2.14 2.26 22.49
N TRP A 21 -1.80 1.39 23.42
CA TRP A 21 -1.27 0.06 23.09
C TRP A 21 -2.24 -0.78 22.23
N ARG A 22 -3.56 -0.55 22.37
CA ARG A 22 -4.60 -1.23 21.58
C ARG A 22 -4.53 -0.88 20.09
N GLU A 23 -4.21 0.35 19.75
CA GLU A 23 -4.05 0.82 18.37
C GLU A 23 -2.80 0.21 17.73
N TRP A 24 -1.74 0.04 18.50
CA TRP A 24 -0.54 -0.68 18.06
C TRP A 24 -0.83 -2.17 17.83
N LEU A 25 -1.65 -2.80 18.67
CA LEU A 25 -2.10 -4.18 18.45
C LEU A 25 -2.97 -4.29 17.19
N LEU A 26 -3.88 -3.35 16.97
CA LEU A 26 -4.68 -3.32 15.74
C LEU A 26 -3.78 -3.15 14.50
N LEU A 27 -2.81 -2.25 14.54
CA LEU A 27 -1.85 -2.08 13.45
C LEU A 27 -1.04 -3.35 13.22
N ALA A 28 -0.52 -3.95 14.29
CA ALA A 28 0.21 -5.21 14.21
C ALA A 28 -0.64 -6.34 13.63
N ALA A 29 -1.92 -6.42 13.99
CA ALA A 29 -2.86 -7.41 13.45
C ALA A 29 -3.13 -7.16 11.95
N VAL A 30 -3.29 -5.90 11.50
CA VAL A 30 -3.44 -5.54 10.08
C VAL A 30 -2.19 -5.92 9.29
N VAL A 31 -1.00 -5.63 9.84
CA VAL A 31 0.28 -6.01 9.24
C VAL A 31 0.43 -7.54 9.22
N GLY A 32 0.09 -8.22 10.32
CA GLY A 32 0.12 -9.67 10.43
C GLY A 32 -0.76 -10.36 9.38
N CYS A 33 -2.00 -9.89 9.19
CA CYS A 33 -2.86 -10.37 8.10
C CYS A 33 -2.22 -10.15 6.73
N SER A 34 -1.58 -8.98 6.51
CA SER A 34 -0.93 -8.69 5.23
C SER A 34 0.27 -9.60 4.97
N LEU A 35 1.07 -9.90 5.99
CA LEU A 35 2.19 -10.84 5.90
C LEU A 35 1.69 -12.28 5.71
N ALA A 36 0.61 -12.68 6.39
CA ALA A 36 -0.02 -13.98 6.18
C ALA A 36 -0.51 -14.16 4.74
N ILE A 37 -1.11 -13.13 4.14
CA ILE A 37 -1.50 -13.14 2.71
C ILE A 37 -0.27 -13.35 1.81
N VAL A 38 0.85 -12.68 2.11
CA VAL A 38 2.10 -12.88 1.36
C VAL A 38 2.58 -14.32 1.49
N ARG A 39 2.53 -14.89 2.71
CA ARG A 39 2.93 -16.30 2.92
C ARG A 39 2.06 -17.27 2.12
N VAL A 40 0.73 -17.09 2.15
CA VAL A 40 -0.19 -17.94 1.36
C VAL A 40 0.05 -17.75 -0.14
N SER A 41 0.39 -16.53 -0.61
CA SER A 41 0.75 -16.31 -2.01
C SER A 41 1.99 -17.10 -2.45
N VAL A 42 2.97 -17.26 -1.56
CA VAL A 42 4.14 -18.13 -1.79
C VAL A 42 3.71 -19.59 -1.90
N LEU A 43 2.86 -20.07 -0.97
CA LEU A 43 2.33 -21.44 -1.00
C LEU A 43 1.54 -21.72 -2.29
N ILE A 44 0.75 -20.75 -2.77
CA ILE A 44 0.05 -20.87 -4.08
C ILE A 44 1.07 -20.97 -5.24
N THR A 45 2.19 -20.27 -5.15
CA THR A 45 3.24 -20.35 -6.17
C THR A 45 3.88 -21.75 -6.20
N ASP A 46 4.18 -22.34 -5.04
CA ASP A 46 4.69 -23.70 -4.92
C ASP A 46 3.65 -24.73 -5.37
N TRP A 47 2.38 -24.53 -4.99
CA TRP A 47 1.26 -25.35 -5.44
C TRP A 47 1.12 -25.32 -6.96
N ASN A 48 1.23 -24.15 -7.61
CA ASN A 48 1.18 -24.05 -9.07
C ASN A 48 2.23 -24.94 -9.73
N LYS A 49 3.47 -24.96 -9.20
CA LYS A 49 4.51 -25.84 -9.70
C LYS A 49 4.09 -27.30 -9.60
N THR A 50 3.67 -27.75 -8.42
CA THR A 50 3.21 -29.14 -8.19
C THR A 50 2.05 -29.52 -9.08
N PHE A 51 1.10 -28.61 -9.28
CA PHE A 51 -0.05 -28.83 -10.16
C PHE A 51 0.36 -29.02 -11.63
N TYR A 52 1.25 -28.16 -12.16
CA TYR A 52 1.72 -28.29 -13.53
C TYR A 52 2.62 -29.51 -13.72
N ASP A 53 3.41 -29.91 -12.74
CA ASP A 53 4.22 -31.12 -12.77
C ASP A 53 3.31 -32.37 -12.81
N ALA A 54 2.28 -32.46 -11.98
CA ALA A 54 1.30 -33.53 -11.98
C ALA A 54 0.47 -33.60 -13.29
N LEU A 55 0.14 -32.41 -13.85
CA LEU A 55 -0.57 -32.34 -15.14
C LEU A 55 0.32 -32.86 -16.29
N ALA A 56 1.60 -32.49 -16.30
CA ALA A 56 2.56 -32.97 -17.29
C ALA A 56 2.84 -34.48 -17.18
N ALA A 57 2.77 -35.02 -15.97
CA ALA A 57 2.90 -36.46 -15.71
C ALA A 57 1.59 -37.27 -15.94
N PHE A 58 0.48 -36.63 -16.33
CA PHE A 58 -0.86 -37.22 -16.48
C PHE A 58 -1.36 -37.96 -15.22
N GLU A 59 -1.00 -37.48 -14.02
CA GLU A 59 -1.39 -38.04 -12.73
C GLU A 59 -2.82 -37.63 -12.35
N SER A 60 -3.82 -38.25 -12.95
CA SER A 60 -5.24 -37.94 -12.71
C SER A 60 -5.69 -38.22 -11.28
N ALA A 61 -5.07 -39.14 -10.57
CA ALA A 61 -5.37 -39.48 -9.17
C ALA A 61 -5.00 -38.34 -8.17
N ALA A 62 -4.02 -37.50 -8.50
CA ALA A 62 -3.60 -36.39 -7.65
C ALA A 62 -4.50 -35.16 -7.79
N MET A 63 -5.25 -35.03 -8.89
CA MET A 63 -6.02 -33.83 -9.23
C MET A 63 -7.09 -33.44 -8.19
N PRO A 64 -7.89 -34.35 -7.62
CA PRO A 64 -8.90 -33.98 -6.63
C PRO A 64 -8.27 -33.42 -5.32
N ALA A 65 -7.14 -33.98 -4.89
CA ALA A 65 -6.42 -33.51 -3.71
C ALA A 65 -5.83 -32.10 -3.92
N LEU A 66 -5.20 -31.87 -5.06
CA LEU A 66 -4.66 -30.56 -5.46
C LEU A 66 -5.77 -29.52 -5.58
N ALA A 67 -6.92 -29.87 -6.16
CA ALA A 67 -8.07 -28.96 -6.22
C ALA A 67 -8.59 -28.58 -4.82
N GLY A 68 -8.66 -29.55 -3.91
CA GLY A 68 -9.05 -29.31 -2.52
C GLY A 68 -8.08 -28.36 -1.79
N GLU A 69 -6.78 -28.57 -1.97
CA GLU A 69 -5.73 -27.70 -1.42
C GLU A 69 -5.83 -26.27 -1.95
N TYR A 70 -6.06 -26.10 -3.23
CA TYR A 70 -6.26 -24.79 -3.84
C TYR A 70 -7.48 -24.05 -3.28
N LEU A 71 -8.61 -24.74 -3.13
CA LEU A 71 -9.81 -24.19 -2.53
C LEU A 71 -9.55 -23.73 -1.10
N LEU A 72 -8.75 -24.48 -0.33
CA LEU A 72 -8.36 -24.09 1.02
C LEU A 72 -7.52 -22.80 1.00
N TYR A 73 -6.52 -22.69 0.12
CA TYR A 73 -5.71 -21.49 -0.01
C TYR A 73 -6.54 -20.26 -0.39
N ILE A 74 -7.44 -20.37 -1.36
CA ILE A 74 -8.31 -19.28 -1.79
C ILE A 74 -9.24 -18.86 -0.65
N THR A 75 -9.84 -19.80 0.06
CA THR A 75 -10.71 -19.53 1.20
C THR A 75 -9.93 -18.80 2.31
N LEU A 76 -8.72 -19.27 2.62
CA LEU A 76 -7.86 -18.66 3.62
C LEU A 76 -7.46 -17.23 3.24
N VAL A 77 -7.05 -17.00 1.98
CA VAL A 77 -6.71 -15.65 1.49
C VAL A 77 -7.92 -14.73 1.59
N THR A 78 -9.10 -15.21 1.16
CA THR A 78 -10.33 -14.41 1.21
C THR A 78 -10.70 -14.04 2.65
N ALA A 79 -10.60 -14.98 3.57
CA ALA A 79 -10.84 -14.73 5.00
C ALA A 79 -9.83 -13.71 5.57
N LEU A 80 -8.53 -13.87 5.27
CA LEU A 80 -7.49 -12.94 5.71
C LEU A 80 -7.68 -11.54 5.15
N VAL A 81 -8.07 -11.41 3.87
CA VAL A 81 -8.36 -10.12 3.22
C VAL A 81 -9.57 -9.46 3.88
N ALA A 82 -10.66 -10.19 4.09
CA ALA A 82 -11.87 -9.68 4.71
C ALA A 82 -11.60 -9.22 6.14
N PHE A 83 -10.95 -10.05 6.95
CA PHE A 83 -10.60 -9.77 8.32
C PHE A 83 -9.60 -8.61 8.45
N GLY A 84 -8.55 -8.60 7.63
CA GLY A 84 -7.57 -7.51 7.60
C GLY A 84 -8.19 -6.17 7.21
N ASN A 85 -9.12 -6.14 6.25
CA ASN A 85 -9.86 -4.94 5.87
C ASN A 85 -10.82 -4.47 6.98
N TRP A 86 -11.44 -5.37 7.70
CA TRP A 86 -12.27 -5.05 8.85
C TRP A 86 -11.45 -4.38 9.96
N LEU A 87 -10.30 -4.98 10.34
CA LEU A 87 -9.38 -4.40 11.32
C LEU A 87 -8.86 -3.02 10.88
N ARG A 88 -8.51 -2.88 9.60
CA ARG A 88 -8.09 -1.60 9.02
C ARG A 88 -9.17 -0.52 9.16
N LYS A 89 -10.42 -0.86 8.91
CA LYS A 89 -11.54 0.08 9.07
C LYS A 89 -11.72 0.51 10.52
N ILE A 90 -11.56 -0.41 11.49
CA ILE A 90 -11.60 -0.07 12.92
C ILE A 90 -10.49 0.91 13.28
N LEU A 91 -9.26 0.63 12.84
CA LEU A 91 -8.10 1.49 13.10
C LEU A 91 -8.30 2.88 12.48
N LEU A 92 -8.76 2.93 11.22
CA LEU A 92 -9.08 4.17 10.51
C LEU A 92 -10.14 5.00 11.27
N PHE A 93 -11.22 4.36 11.70
CA PHE A 93 -12.29 5.03 12.43
C PHE A 93 -11.78 5.64 13.75
N ARG A 94 -11.00 4.89 14.51
CA ARG A 94 -10.42 5.36 15.78
C ARG A 94 -9.46 6.53 15.59
N TRP A 95 -8.56 6.42 14.63
CA TRP A 95 -7.60 7.50 14.34
C TRP A 95 -8.31 8.75 13.82
N ARG A 96 -9.23 8.60 12.88
CA ARG A 96 -10.06 9.70 12.39
C ARG A 96 -10.82 10.38 13.52
N SER A 97 -11.49 9.62 14.39
CA SER A 97 -12.25 10.16 15.52
C SER A 97 -11.36 10.98 16.45
N HIS A 98 -10.18 10.48 16.80
CA HIS A 98 -9.21 11.19 17.63
C HIS A 98 -8.77 12.52 16.99
N LEU A 99 -8.38 12.52 15.73
CA LEU A 99 -7.98 13.73 15.01
C LEU A 99 -9.14 14.72 14.89
N THR A 100 -10.33 14.24 14.54
CA THR A 100 -11.52 15.11 14.44
C THR A 100 -11.82 15.80 15.75
N GLN A 101 -11.81 15.07 16.87
CA GLN A 101 -12.01 15.66 18.21
C GLN A 101 -10.94 16.69 18.53
N GLN A 102 -9.68 16.40 18.25
CA GLN A 102 -8.57 17.31 18.51
C GLN A 102 -8.70 18.61 17.69
N PHE A 103 -9.05 18.50 16.41
CA PHE A 103 -9.24 19.65 15.54
C PHE A 103 -10.50 20.47 15.93
N GLN A 104 -11.60 19.81 16.26
CA GLN A 104 -12.82 20.48 16.73
C GLN A 104 -12.57 21.25 18.04
N GLN A 105 -11.88 20.64 19.00
CA GLN A 105 -11.50 21.32 20.25
C GLN A 105 -10.60 22.53 20.00
N GLN A 106 -9.67 22.43 19.03
CA GLN A 106 -8.80 23.56 18.67
C GLN A 106 -9.57 24.65 17.92
N TRP A 107 -10.54 24.28 17.08
CA TRP A 107 -11.36 25.20 16.31
C TRP A 107 -12.33 25.99 17.19
N LEU A 108 -13.05 25.30 18.06
CA LEU A 108 -14.02 25.90 18.97
C LEU A 108 -13.35 26.58 20.16
N GLY A 109 -12.16 26.12 20.57
CA GLY A 109 -11.44 26.62 21.71
C GLY A 109 -10.98 28.07 21.53
N ARG A 110 -11.17 28.89 22.57
CA ARG A 110 -10.77 30.31 22.63
C ARG A 110 -11.31 31.15 21.47
N SER A 111 -12.47 30.83 20.91
CA SER A 111 -13.11 31.54 19.79
C SER A 111 -12.17 31.73 18.59
N ARG A 112 -11.34 30.71 18.27
CA ARG A 112 -10.37 30.80 17.17
C ARG A 112 -11.05 30.99 15.83
N HIS A 113 -12.20 30.35 15.61
CA HIS A 113 -13.01 30.52 14.41
C HIS A 113 -13.35 31.98 14.15
N TYR A 114 -13.77 32.73 15.18
CA TYR A 114 -14.09 34.16 15.10
C TYR A 114 -12.84 35.00 14.84
N ARG A 115 -11.74 34.72 15.53
CA ARG A 115 -10.47 35.45 15.32
C ARG A 115 -9.90 35.28 13.93
N LEU A 116 -10.05 34.11 13.34
CA LEU A 116 -9.59 33.84 11.97
C LEU A 116 -10.45 34.55 10.92
N GLN A 117 -11.77 34.70 11.18
CA GLN A 117 -12.66 35.48 10.31
C GLN A 117 -12.35 36.97 10.34
N LEU A 118 -11.87 37.51 11.49
CA LEU A 118 -11.48 38.90 11.64
C LEU A 118 -10.12 39.25 11.04
N GLN A 119 -9.25 38.25 10.76
CA GLN A 119 -7.97 38.52 10.13
C GLN A 119 -8.18 38.88 8.65
N HIS A 120 -7.59 40.03 8.25
CA HIS A 120 -7.60 40.50 6.86
C HIS A 120 -6.99 39.46 5.95
N GLY A 121 -7.82 38.83 5.07
CA GLY A 121 -7.40 37.79 4.17
C GLY A 121 -8.26 36.52 4.18
N GLY A 122 -9.32 36.52 5.00
CA GLY A 122 -10.21 35.37 5.14
C GLY A 122 -9.60 34.22 5.95
N GLY A 123 -10.42 33.56 6.78
CA GLY A 123 -10.03 32.27 7.39
C GLY A 123 -9.76 31.20 6.34
N PRO A 124 -9.30 30.01 6.76
CA PRO A 124 -9.16 28.90 5.83
C PRO A 124 -10.48 28.65 5.11
N ASP A 125 -10.40 28.52 3.79
CA ASP A 125 -11.55 28.20 2.94
C ASP A 125 -12.20 26.89 3.40
N ASN A 126 -13.51 26.90 3.65
CA ASN A 126 -14.32 25.77 4.09
C ASN A 126 -13.69 24.91 5.22
N PRO A 127 -13.53 25.45 6.43
CA PRO A 127 -12.86 24.74 7.53
C PRO A 127 -13.61 23.48 7.99
N ASP A 128 -14.91 23.43 7.85
CA ASP A 128 -15.79 22.30 8.09
C ASP A 128 -15.47 21.12 7.14
N GLN A 129 -15.35 21.40 5.85
CA GLN A 129 -14.94 20.42 4.84
C GLN A 129 -13.53 19.89 5.10
N ARG A 130 -12.57 20.77 5.46
CA ARG A 130 -11.21 20.33 5.79
C ARG A 130 -11.16 19.41 7.02
N ILE A 131 -11.95 19.71 8.04
CA ILE A 131 -12.06 18.85 9.23
C ILE A 131 -12.76 17.53 8.89
N ALA A 132 -13.74 17.52 8.00
CA ALA A 132 -14.47 16.32 7.64
C ALA A 132 -13.71 15.43 6.64
N GLU A 133 -13.16 16.01 5.57
CA GLU A 133 -12.60 15.29 4.42
C GLU A 133 -11.08 15.13 4.49
N ASP A 134 -10.33 16.22 4.78
CA ASP A 134 -8.86 16.16 4.78
C ASP A 134 -8.34 15.25 5.89
N ILE A 135 -8.98 15.27 7.08
CA ILE A 135 -8.62 14.37 8.18
C ILE A 135 -8.91 12.91 7.82
N PHE A 136 -10.04 12.65 7.15
CA PHE A 136 -10.36 11.30 6.67
C PHE A 136 -9.32 10.81 5.66
N LEU A 137 -9.03 11.61 4.63
CA LEU A 137 -8.04 11.28 3.60
C LEU A 137 -6.64 11.10 4.18
N LEU A 138 -6.23 11.97 5.11
CA LEU A 138 -4.94 11.85 5.79
C LEU A 138 -4.82 10.51 6.53
N SER A 139 -5.83 10.17 7.33
CA SER A 139 -5.83 8.94 8.11
C SER A 139 -5.88 7.71 7.22
N GLU A 140 -6.76 7.70 6.22
CA GLU A 140 -6.91 6.58 5.28
C GLU A 140 -5.64 6.34 4.47
N LYS A 141 -5.13 7.38 3.79
CA LYS A 141 -3.96 7.25 2.92
C LYS A 141 -2.69 6.92 3.69
N SER A 142 -2.57 7.37 4.94
CA SER A 142 -1.41 7.04 5.78
C SER A 142 -1.40 5.58 6.20
N ILE A 143 -2.55 5.03 6.65
CA ILE A 143 -2.67 3.61 6.99
C ILE A 143 -2.42 2.75 5.74
N ASP A 144 -3.01 3.11 4.60
CA ASP A 144 -2.86 2.38 3.36
C ASP A 144 -1.41 2.40 2.86
N LEU A 145 -0.75 3.56 2.89
CA LEU A 145 0.65 3.68 2.49
C LEU A 145 1.54 2.77 3.34
N PHE A 146 1.36 2.78 4.66
CA PHE A 146 2.14 1.96 5.57
C PHE A 146 1.89 0.46 5.35
N LYS A 147 0.61 0.05 5.25
CA LYS A 147 0.20 -1.33 4.96
C LYS A 147 0.80 -1.83 3.64
N TYR A 148 0.62 -1.06 2.56
CA TYR A 148 1.12 -1.46 1.24
C TYR A 148 2.64 -1.47 1.16
N PHE A 149 3.31 -0.53 1.86
CA PHE A 149 4.76 -0.53 1.91
C PHE A 149 5.31 -1.82 2.54
N ILE A 150 4.79 -2.21 3.71
CA ILE A 150 5.22 -3.45 4.38
C ILE A 150 4.87 -4.69 3.54
N MET A 151 3.65 -4.75 3.02
CA MET A 151 3.20 -5.88 2.22
C MET A 151 4.05 -6.04 0.94
N ASN A 152 4.34 -4.94 0.24
CA ASN A 152 5.13 -4.99 -0.99
C ASN A 152 6.60 -5.28 -0.70
N ALA A 153 7.17 -4.75 0.40
CA ALA A 153 8.52 -5.10 0.83
C ALA A 153 8.64 -6.60 1.17
N ALA A 154 7.65 -7.16 1.87
CA ALA A 154 7.61 -8.59 2.17
C ALA A 154 7.45 -9.45 0.91
N LYS A 155 6.59 -9.06 -0.03
CA LYS A 155 6.44 -9.72 -1.34
C LYS A 155 7.76 -9.70 -2.10
N LEU A 156 8.38 -8.52 -2.20
CA LEU A 156 9.66 -8.39 -2.89
C LEU A 156 10.71 -9.33 -2.28
N GLY A 157 10.85 -9.35 -0.95
CA GLY A 157 11.77 -10.25 -0.26
C GLY A 157 11.47 -11.73 -0.55
N ALA A 158 10.21 -12.14 -0.46
CA ALA A 158 9.79 -13.52 -0.73
C ALA A 158 10.12 -13.94 -2.18
N PHE A 159 9.77 -13.10 -3.16
CA PHE A 159 10.01 -13.42 -4.57
C PHE A 159 11.49 -13.36 -4.95
N VAL A 160 12.29 -12.48 -4.35
CA VAL A 160 13.74 -12.49 -4.54
C VAL A 160 14.33 -13.83 -4.08
N VAL A 161 13.91 -14.35 -2.93
CA VAL A 161 14.36 -15.66 -2.45
C VAL A 161 13.96 -16.79 -3.42
N ILE A 162 12.71 -16.80 -3.89
CA ILE A 162 12.23 -17.79 -4.87
C ILE A 162 13.05 -17.72 -6.16
N LEU A 163 13.22 -16.53 -6.73
CA LEU A 163 14.00 -16.33 -7.95
C LEU A 163 15.45 -16.73 -7.78
N TRP A 164 16.04 -16.47 -6.61
CA TRP A 164 17.41 -16.87 -6.31
C TRP A 164 17.57 -18.40 -6.28
N GLN A 165 16.64 -19.08 -5.63
CA GLN A 165 16.65 -20.56 -5.58
C GLN A 165 16.38 -21.20 -6.96
N LEU A 166 15.48 -20.60 -7.74
CA LEU A 166 15.10 -21.12 -9.04
C LEU A 166 16.19 -20.93 -10.11
N SER A 167 16.96 -19.84 -10.03
CA SER A 167 17.93 -19.49 -11.07
C SER A 167 19.18 -20.36 -11.06
N GLY A 168 19.53 -20.99 -9.93
CA GLY A 168 20.75 -21.78 -9.83
C GLY A 168 22.02 -21.00 -10.21
N VAL A 169 22.99 -21.72 -10.81
CA VAL A 169 24.24 -21.16 -11.31
C VAL A 169 24.27 -21.27 -12.83
N GLN A 170 24.37 -20.14 -13.50
CA GLN A 170 24.52 -20.10 -14.97
C GLN A 170 25.89 -19.53 -15.35
N THR A 171 26.54 -20.19 -16.30
CA THR A 171 27.82 -19.74 -16.89
C THR A 171 27.56 -19.10 -18.24
N PHE A 172 27.83 -17.82 -18.36
CA PHE A 172 27.77 -17.08 -19.61
C PHE A 172 29.16 -16.91 -20.21
N LYS A 173 29.30 -17.23 -21.49
CA LYS A 173 30.53 -16.90 -22.25
C LYS A 173 30.37 -15.48 -22.81
N ILE A 174 31.04 -14.51 -22.17
CA ILE A 174 31.04 -13.12 -22.63
C ILE A 174 32.49 -12.77 -22.97
N PHE A 175 32.76 -12.33 -24.18
CA PHE A 175 34.10 -11.98 -24.69
C PHE A 175 35.19 -13.03 -24.44
N GLY A 176 34.84 -14.34 -24.56
CA GLY A 176 35.80 -15.44 -24.39
C GLY A 176 36.12 -15.81 -22.92
N GLN A 177 35.53 -15.13 -21.95
CA GLN A 177 35.61 -15.46 -20.53
C GLN A 177 34.33 -16.11 -20.03
N ASN A 178 34.50 -17.15 -19.19
CA ASN A 178 33.36 -17.82 -18.54
C ASN A 178 33.02 -17.02 -17.26
N ILE A 179 31.90 -16.29 -17.28
CA ILE A 179 31.39 -15.57 -16.12
C ILE A 179 30.28 -16.41 -15.50
N THR A 180 30.49 -16.89 -14.27
CA THR A 180 29.47 -17.60 -13.49
C THR A 180 28.64 -16.60 -12.71
N VAL A 181 27.33 -16.54 -12.99
CA VAL A 181 26.40 -15.66 -12.30
C VAL A 181 25.45 -16.50 -11.46
N HIS A 182 25.47 -16.26 -10.16
CA HIS A 182 24.52 -16.84 -9.22
C HIS A 182 23.26 -15.97 -9.18
N GLY A 183 22.08 -16.58 -9.17
CA GLY A 183 20.83 -15.83 -9.03
C GLY A 183 20.53 -14.92 -10.25
N TYR A 184 20.90 -15.32 -11.47
CA TYR A 184 20.78 -14.46 -12.66
C TYR A 184 19.36 -13.95 -12.90
N LEU A 185 18.32 -14.70 -12.51
CA LEU A 185 16.91 -14.27 -12.65
C LEU A 185 16.60 -13.03 -11.79
N VAL A 186 17.24 -12.90 -10.63
CA VAL A 186 17.07 -11.69 -9.80
C VAL A 186 17.64 -10.45 -10.50
N TRP A 187 18.82 -10.59 -11.12
CA TRP A 187 19.44 -9.49 -11.87
C TRP A 187 18.62 -9.10 -13.09
N VAL A 188 18.09 -10.10 -13.82
CA VAL A 188 17.19 -9.86 -14.95
C VAL A 188 15.91 -9.15 -14.51
N ALA A 189 15.31 -9.59 -13.40
CA ALA A 189 14.11 -8.95 -12.84
C ALA A 189 14.37 -7.51 -12.40
N LEU A 190 15.52 -7.23 -11.78
CA LEU A 190 15.92 -5.87 -11.40
C LEU A 190 16.14 -4.98 -12.63
N ALA A 191 16.85 -5.46 -13.64
CA ALA A 191 17.07 -4.73 -14.89
C ALA A 191 15.74 -4.42 -15.60
N TYR A 192 14.86 -5.41 -15.70
CA TYR A 192 13.52 -5.23 -16.28
C TYR A 192 12.69 -4.21 -15.47
N SER A 193 12.70 -4.30 -14.15
CA SER A 193 11.99 -3.37 -13.27
C SER A 193 12.50 -1.94 -13.44
N MET A 194 13.82 -1.76 -13.53
CA MET A 194 14.43 -0.45 -13.76
C MET A 194 14.02 0.13 -15.12
N LEU A 195 14.07 -0.69 -16.18
CA LEU A 195 13.67 -0.30 -17.54
C LEU A 195 12.19 0.10 -17.59
N SER A 196 11.32 -0.71 -16.98
CA SER A 196 9.88 -0.46 -16.88
C SER A 196 9.58 0.83 -16.11
N THR A 197 10.32 1.07 -15.01
CA THR A 197 10.18 2.31 -14.21
C THR A 197 10.59 3.53 -15.01
N LEU A 198 11.68 3.47 -15.77
CA LEU A 198 12.12 4.55 -16.65
C LEU A 198 11.08 4.82 -17.75
N ALA A 199 10.60 3.77 -18.42
CA ALA A 199 9.55 3.90 -19.44
C ALA A 199 8.26 4.52 -18.86
N ALA A 200 7.80 4.03 -17.70
CA ALA A 200 6.65 4.58 -17.01
C ALA A 200 6.85 6.05 -16.58
N HIS A 201 8.07 6.43 -16.17
CA HIS A 201 8.40 7.82 -15.85
C HIS A 201 8.28 8.74 -17.06
N PHE A 202 8.84 8.34 -18.22
CA PHE A 202 8.75 9.15 -19.45
C PHE A 202 7.31 9.31 -19.93
N VAL A 203 6.52 8.22 -19.93
CA VAL A 203 5.10 8.27 -20.32
C VAL A 203 4.26 9.06 -19.30
N GLY A 204 4.53 8.83 -18.00
CA GLY A 204 3.77 9.44 -16.89
C GLY A 204 3.95 10.97 -16.80
N ARG A 205 5.06 11.52 -17.25
CA ARG A 205 5.27 12.99 -17.28
C ARG A 205 4.21 13.69 -18.13
N LYS A 206 3.90 13.17 -19.32
CA LYS A 206 2.83 13.71 -20.18
C LYS A 206 1.44 13.61 -19.56
N LEU A 207 1.14 12.51 -18.86
CA LEU A 207 -0.15 12.30 -18.20
C LEU A 207 -0.40 13.28 -17.05
N LYS A 208 0.67 13.70 -16.35
CA LYS A 208 0.55 14.69 -15.27
C LYS A 208 0.05 16.04 -15.81
N ASP A 209 0.65 16.50 -16.90
CA ASP A 209 0.29 17.79 -17.50
C ASP A 209 -1.15 17.77 -18.04
N LEU A 210 -1.56 16.66 -18.68
CA LEU A 210 -2.93 16.45 -19.16
C LEU A 210 -3.96 16.41 -18.01
N ASN A 211 -3.62 15.79 -16.86
CA ASN A 211 -4.50 15.77 -15.70
C ASN A 211 -4.69 17.17 -15.08
N ILE A 212 -3.64 17.97 -15.03
CA ILE A 212 -3.70 19.35 -14.55
C ILE A 212 -4.59 20.18 -15.48
N GLU A 213 -4.40 20.08 -16.79
CA GLU A 213 -5.21 20.77 -17.77
C GLU A 213 -6.69 20.35 -17.69
N ARG A 214 -6.96 19.05 -17.52
CA ARG A 214 -8.31 18.54 -17.30
C ARG A 214 -8.97 19.16 -16.07
N GLN A 215 -8.25 19.22 -14.94
CA GLN A 215 -8.78 19.83 -13.70
C GLN A 215 -9.09 21.31 -13.87
N HIS A 216 -8.25 22.05 -14.60
CA HIS A 216 -8.52 23.46 -14.93
C HIS A 216 -9.78 23.60 -15.79
N ARG A 217 -9.92 22.80 -16.83
CA ARG A 217 -11.13 22.83 -17.70
C ARG A 217 -12.41 22.43 -16.95
N GLU A 218 -12.34 21.45 -16.03
CA GLU A 218 -13.48 21.10 -15.16
C GLU A 218 -13.86 22.25 -14.21
N ALA A 219 -12.88 22.97 -13.68
CA ALA A 219 -13.11 24.15 -12.84
C ALA A 219 -13.74 25.29 -13.63
N ASP A 220 -13.20 25.60 -14.83
CA ASP A 220 -13.73 26.63 -15.72
C ASP A 220 -15.14 26.32 -16.19
N TYR A 221 -15.44 25.04 -16.48
CA TYR A 221 -16.79 24.60 -16.85
C TYR A 221 -17.79 24.81 -15.70
N ARG A 222 -17.40 24.50 -14.46
CA ARG A 222 -18.26 24.76 -13.28
C ARG A 222 -18.49 26.25 -13.06
N ALA A 223 -17.46 27.08 -13.25
CA ALA A 223 -17.57 28.52 -13.12
C ALA A 223 -18.47 29.16 -14.21
N ALA A 224 -18.53 28.54 -15.39
CA ALA A 224 -19.40 29.01 -16.47
C ALA A 224 -20.88 28.59 -16.32
N LEU A 225 -21.17 27.64 -15.43
CA LEU A 225 -22.55 27.19 -15.12
C LEU A 225 -23.21 27.96 -13.97
N LEU A 226 -22.46 28.77 -13.23
CA LEU A 226 -22.91 29.64 -12.15
C LEU A 226 -23.09 31.07 -12.63
#